data_634fd5f7042e5e388718f4aed4318ffc
#
_entry.id   634fd5f7042e5e388718f4aed4318ffc
#
_cell.length_a   1.000
_cell.length_b   1.000
_cell.length_c   1.000
_cell.angle_alpha   90.00
_cell.angle_beta   90.00
_cell.angle_gamma   90.00
#
_symmetry.space_group_name_H-M   'P 1'
#
loop_
_entity.id
_entity.type
_entity.pdbx_description
1 polymer ?
#
loop_
_entity_poly.entity_id
_entity_poly.type
_entity_poly.pdbx_seq_one_letter_code
_entity_poly.pdbx_strand_id
1 'polypeptide(L)'
;MPLQPQAGQPGGGGKFNAQLAIIVAAVVAIALIIGGGVWYANSGKDDGKKDDTAGSSGGTGGSGDNKGGTTSGKEKAPADPSARVLFQVPAPEVKNDSTVVVSGSWLTDKAYVKSGIAQIVGYDRDKGGQLWKIPLPGPVCQASRHVTDDGKTAILYQPAMPTKADPSHGCSQLAVIDLDAGKKLWTKTVKTGDDLINFDNVTVSGKTVAVGSTSGGAAFDVSGKLLWSPKPTDTCYDAGYGGGEKLVAVRKCGTYDQRQLHIQTIDPKSGKVISEYKMAEGIEYASIVSTNPLVVAADVGDSAGDGSGISDFFSIDNKTGKLRTRISAPGEQFAARCEGITRIEYCNLLAVGNDRLYLPTEEHDGTGEYSRTNEIVAFDLTTGKQTGQRADAGDGYTISPLRMDGGNLIAYKRPPYDKGGQIVSIDGGSFKQTKLLENPASDQVRDVETSMSPEYSEFLYGDGQLYMSKVYASNRSAGRDKEYLAVGFGTS
;
A
#
# COMPACT_ATOMS: atom_id res chain seq x y z
N MET A 1 55.21 10.59 42.71
CA MET A 1 56.22 9.58 42.25
C MET A 1 56.13 8.40 43.16
N PRO A 2 55.99 7.16 42.74
CA PRO A 2 56.71 6.44 41.65
C PRO A 2 55.79 5.67 40.71
N LEU A 3 56.18 5.61 39.42
CA LEU A 3 56.65 4.52 38.57
C LEU A 3 55.66 3.36 38.21
N GLN A 4 55.31 3.35 36.92
CA GLN A 4 54.73 2.20 36.18
C GLN A 4 55.76 1.08 36.01
N PRO A 5 55.27 -0.13 35.69
CA PRO A 5 55.94 -0.98 34.74
C PRO A 5 55.08 -1.31 33.52
N GLN A 6 55.74 -1.22 32.40
CA GLN A 6 55.36 -1.67 31.06
C GLN A 6 55.42 -3.20 31.02
N ALA A 7 54.44 -3.83 30.34
CA ALA A 7 54.55 -5.21 29.95
C ALA A 7 54.11 -5.38 28.48
N GLY A 8 54.90 -6.13 27.76
CA GLY A 8 55.07 -6.24 26.36
C GLY A 8 53.91 -6.84 25.53
N GLN A 9 53.95 -6.56 24.25
CA GLN A 9 53.20 -7.23 23.18
C GLN A 9 53.68 -8.62 22.90
N PRO A 10 52.76 -9.52 22.48
CA PRO A 10 53.10 -10.60 21.57
C PRO A 10 52.36 -10.39 20.22
N GLY A 11 53.06 -10.80 19.19
CA GLY A 11 52.78 -10.55 17.80
C GLY A 11 51.62 -11.26 17.14
N GLY A 12 51.35 -10.74 15.96
CA GLY A 12 50.75 -11.18 14.71
C GLY A 12 49.87 -12.43 14.69
N GLY A 13 48.56 -12.23 14.54
CA GLY A 13 47.63 -13.19 13.99
C GLY A 13 46.68 -12.47 13.03
N GLY A 14 46.74 -12.82 11.76
CA GLY A 14 45.99 -12.17 10.69
C GLY A 14 44.48 -12.21 10.93
N LYS A 15 43.87 -11.03 10.89
CA LYS A 15 42.42 -10.90 10.89
C LYS A 15 41.90 -11.36 9.51
N PHE A 16 41.41 -12.59 9.43
CA PHE A 16 40.53 -12.98 8.35
C PHE A 16 39.27 -12.10 8.42
N ASN A 17 39.05 -11.31 7.38
CA ASN A 17 37.87 -10.46 7.28
C ASN A 17 36.61 -11.31 7.28
N ALA A 18 35.82 -11.24 8.31
CA ALA A 18 34.51 -11.91 8.40
C ALA A 18 33.57 -11.50 7.25
N GLN A 19 33.73 -10.30 6.70
CA GLN A 19 33.01 -9.83 5.52
C GLN A 19 33.33 -10.64 4.24
N LEU A 20 34.56 -11.08 4.07
CA LEU A 20 34.93 -11.93 2.91
C LEU A 20 34.32 -13.33 2.99
N ALA A 21 34.20 -13.88 4.20
CA ALA A 21 33.58 -15.19 4.41
C ALA A 21 32.05 -15.15 4.15
N ILE A 22 31.39 -14.04 4.48
CA ILE A 22 29.96 -13.84 4.21
C ILE A 22 29.69 -13.71 2.72
N ILE A 23 30.51 -12.95 1.98
CA ILE A 23 30.38 -12.76 0.54
C ILE A 23 30.60 -14.09 -0.20
N VAL A 24 31.58 -14.90 0.21
CA VAL A 24 31.82 -16.22 -0.40
C VAL A 24 30.67 -17.19 -0.11
N ALA A 25 30.09 -17.16 1.08
CA ALA A 25 28.94 -17.99 1.43
C ALA A 25 27.68 -17.61 0.62
N ALA A 26 27.46 -16.31 0.40
CA ALA A 26 26.34 -15.82 -0.39
C ALA A 26 26.48 -16.21 -1.87
N VAL A 27 27.66 -16.08 -2.45
CA VAL A 27 27.91 -16.46 -3.87
C VAL A 27 27.76 -17.97 -4.09
N VAL A 28 28.18 -18.80 -3.13
CA VAL A 28 27.99 -20.26 -3.22
C VAL A 28 26.52 -20.64 -3.08
N ALA A 29 25.75 -19.96 -2.22
CA ALA A 29 24.32 -20.19 -2.08
C ALA A 29 23.54 -19.81 -3.36
N ILE A 30 23.89 -18.70 -4.01
CA ILE A 30 23.29 -18.25 -5.28
C ILE A 30 23.64 -19.23 -6.40
N ALA A 31 24.88 -19.72 -6.49
CA ALA A 31 25.30 -20.70 -7.50
C ALA A 31 24.57 -22.05 -7.34
N LEU A 32 24.30 -22.49 -6.12
CA LEU A 32 23.55 -23.72 -5.85
C LEU A 32 22.06 -23.58 -6.18
N ILE A 33 21.47 -22.39 -5.97
CA ILE A 33 20.08 -22.12 -6.33
C ILE A 33 19.90 -22.07 -7.85
N ILE A 34 20.81 -21.44 -8.57
CA ILE A 34 20.78 -21.36 -10.06
C ILE A 34 21.06 -22.74 -10.67
N GLY A 35 22.07 -23.48 -10.19
CA GLY A 35 22.41 -24.81 -10.67
C GLY A 35 21.32 -25.86 -10.39
N GLY A 36 20.70 -25.83 -9.21
CA GLY A 36 19.59 -26.71 -8.83
C GLY A 36 18.30 -26.45 -9.60
N GLY A 37 18.00 -25.19 -9.89
CA GLY A 37 16.80 -24.80 -10.66
C GLY A 37 16.85 -25.28 -12.11
N VAL A 38 18.00 -25.21 -12.77
CA VAL A 38 18.18 -25.67 -14.16
C VAL A 38 18.11 -27.18 -14.27
N TRP A 39 18.56 -27.92 -13.26
CA TRP A 39 18.49 -29.39 -13.29
C TRP A 39 17.05 -29.91 -13.07
N TYR A 40 16.28 -29.24 -12.21
CA TYR A 40 14.88 -29.61 -11.94
C TYR A 40 13.94 -29.28 -13.11
N ALA A 41 14.20 -28.22 -13.84
CA ALA A 41 13.38 -27.80 -14.99
C ALA A 41 13.55 -28.72 -16.22
N ASN A 42 14.61 -29.53 -16.27
CA ASN A 42 14.94 -30.40 -17.43
C ASN A 42 14.53 -31.87 -17.26
N SER A 43 13.97 -32.27 -16.09
CA SER A 43 13.65 -33.66 -15.79
C SER A 43 12.17 -34.02 -15.80
N GLY A 44 11.29 -33.20 -16.35
CA GLY A 44 9.85 -33.46 -16.41
C GLY A 44 9.25 -33.27 -17.80
N LYS A 45 9.43 -34.25 -18.67
CA LYS A 45 8.55 -34.45 -19.82
C LYS A 45 7.87 -35.80 -19.66
N ASP A 46 6.53 -35.81 -19.60
CA ASP A 46 5.68 -36.69 -20.39
C ASP A 46 4.18 -36.46 -20.18
N ASP A 47 3.56 -36.28 -21.33
CA ASP A 47 2.23 -36.68 -21.85
C ASP A 47 0.90 -36.49 -21.10
N GLY A 48 0.06 -35.62 -21.69
CA GLY A 48 -1.18 -36.03 -22.40
C GLY A 48 -2.51 -36.00 -21.63
N LYS A 49 -3.40 -35.09 -21.92
CA LYS A 49 -4.71 -35.26 -22.60
C LYS A 49 -5.64 -34.05 -22.38
N LYS A 50 -6.29 -33.71 -23.50
CA LYS A 50 -7.39 -32.74 -23.65
C LYS A 50 -8.65 -33.27 -22.99
N ASP A 51 -9.51 -32.34 -22.49
CA ASP A 51 -10.93 -32.33 -22.85
C ASP A 51 -11.59 -30.97 -22.58
N ASP A 52 -12.39 -30.55 -23.56
CA ASP A 52 -13.21 -29.35 -23.62
C ASP A 52 -14.44 -29.45 -22.72
N THR A 53 -14.94 -28.34 -22.16
CA THR A 53 -16.34 -27.94 -22.36
C THR A 53 -16.63 -26.52 -21.86
N ALA A 54 -17.38 -25.80 -22.67
CA ALA A 54 -17.88 -24.44 -22.47
C ALA A 54 -19.07 -24.37 -21.51
N GLY A 55 -19.24 -23.21 -20.87
CA GLY A 55 -20.45 -22.89 -20.10
C GLY A 55 -20.48 -21.42 -19.66
N SER A 56 -21.33 -20.66 -20.35
CA SER A 56 -21.70 -19.26 -20.16
C SER A 56 -22.42 -19.01 -18.83
N SER A 57 -22.19 -17.86 -18.17
CA SER A 57 -23.20 -16.80 -17.99
C SER A 57 -22.78 -15.79 -16.93
N GLY A 58 -23.21 -14.56 -17.17
CA GLY A 58 -22.83 -13.34 -16.49
C GLY A 58 -23.41 -13.17 -15.08
N GLY A 59 -22.85 -12.17 -14.40
CA GLY A 59 -23.30 -11.69 -13.09
C GLY A 59 -22.39 -10.60 -12.58
N THR A 60 -22.98 -9.50 -12.40
CA THR A 60 -22.55 -8.22 -11.86
C THR A 60 -21.71 -8.26 -10.57
N GLY A 61 -20.71 -7.38 -10.53
CA GLY A 61 -20.17 -6.63 -9.38
C GLY A 61 -19.94 -7.37 -8.07
N GLY A 62 -18.67 -7.69 -7.78
CA GLY A 62 -18.24 -8.13 -6.47
C GLY A 62 -16.74 -8.41 -6.49
N SER A 63 -16.04 -7.89 -5.50
CA SER A 63 -14.67 -8.26 -5.15
C SER A 63 -14.43 -9.75 -5.36
N GLY A 64 -13.53 -10.08 -6.28
CA GLY A 64 -13.38 -11.45 -6.74
C GLY A 64 -12.75 -12.38 -5.71
N ASP A 65 -13.46 -13.45 -5.41
CA ASP A 65 -12.90 -14.67 -4.84
C ASP A 65 -11.88 -15.27 -5.83
N ASN A 66 -10.59 -15.19 -5.50
CA ASN A 66 -9.53 -15.83 -6.28
C ASN A 66 -9.50 -17.34 -6.03
N LYS A 67 -10.32 -18.08 -6.74
CA LYS A 67 -10.02 -19.48 -7.07
C LYS A 67 -9.17 -19.46 -8.34
N GLY A 68 -7.99 -20.07 -8.30
CA GLY A 68 -6.98 -20.07 -9.35
C GLY A 68 -7.49 -20.43 -10.75
N GLY A 69 -8.01 -19.42 -11.41
CA GLY A 69 -8.38 -19.39 -12.80
C GLY A 69 -8.14 -17.98 -13.31
N THR A 70 -7.51 -17.84 -14.45
CA THR A 70 -7.28 -16.56 -15.13
C THR A 70 -8.62 -15.92 -15.51
N THR A 71 -9.22 -15.18 -14.56
CA THR A 71 -10.34 -14.29 -14.88
C THR A 71 -9.76 -13.07 -15.60
N SER A 72 -10.21 -12.81 -16.82
CA SER A 72 -9.86 -11.60 -17.57
C SER A 72 -10.23 -10.36 -16.72
N GLY A 73 -9.32 -9.41 -16.60
CA GLY A 73 -9.56 -8.13 -15.93
C GLY A 73 -10.66 -7.30 -16.61
N LYS A 74 -11.16 -6.29 -15.94
CA LYS A 74 -12.13 -5.32 -16.47
C LYS A 74 -11.47 -4.33 -17.43
N GLU A 75 -10.20 -3.98 -17.16
CA GLU A 75 -9.45 -3.03 -17.97
C GLU A 75 -9.11 -3.62 -19.32
N LYS A 76 -9.37 -2.86 -20.37
CA LYS A 76 -9.10 -3.27 -21.75
C LYS A 76 -8.11 -2.32 -22.38
N ALA A 77 -7.22 -2.88 -23.22
CA ALA A 77 -6.33 -2.04 -24.02
C ALA A 77 -7.16 -1.23 -25.01
N PRO A 78 -7.01 0.09 -25.03
CA PRO A 78 -7.62 0.93 -26.04
C PRO A 78 -6.96 0.72 -27.41
N ALA A 79 -7.62 1.14 -28.49
CA ALA A 79 -7.03 1.11 -29.82
C ALA A 79 -5.81 2.05 -29.91
N ASP A 80 -5.86 3.20 -29.23
CA ASP A 80 -4.74 4.13 -29.04
C ASP A 80 -4.55 4.39 -27.55
N PRO A 81 -3.41 3.99 -26.97
CA PRO A 81 -3.12 4.24 -25.55
C PRO A 81 -2.65 5.67 -25.27
N SER A 82 -2.50 6.54 -26.26
CA SER A 82 -2.07 7.92 -26.08
C SER A 82 -3.11 8.70 -25.26
N ALA A 83 -2.69 9.14 -24.09
CA ALA A 83 -3.54 9.92 -23.20
C ALA A 83 -3.39 11.43 -23.45
N ARG A 84 -4.41 12.15 -22.99
CA ARG A 84 -4.38 13.62 -22.84
C ARG A 84 -4.58 13.99 -21.39
N VAL A 85 -4.15 15.19 -21.03
CA VAL A 85 -4.53 15.80 -19.74
C VAL A 85 -6.02 16.09 -19.77
N LEU A 86 -6.78 15.50 -18.87
CA LEU A 86 -8.21 15.75 -18.70
C LEU A 86 -8.43 17.04 -17.91
N PHE A 87 -7.74 17.15 -16.77
CA PHE A 87 -7.80 18.31 -15.90
C PHE A 87 -6.62 18.36 -14.93
N GLN A 88 -6.46 19.51 -14.30
CA GLN A 88 -5.48 19.76 -13.26
C GLN A 88 -6.15 20.53 -12.12
N VAL A 89 -6.03 20.05 -10.90
CA VAL A 89 -6.51 20.72 -9.69
C VAL A 89 -5.35 21.47 -9.06
N PRO A 90 -5.38 22.80 -8.95
CA PRO A 90 -4.29 23.58 -8.34
C PRO A 90 -4.04 23.13 -6.89
N ALA A 91 -2.79 23.17 -6.47
CA ALA A 91 -2.44 22.96 -5.08
C ALA A 91 -3.06 24.08 -4.21
N PRO A 92 -3.64 23.74 -3.03
CA PRO A 92 -4.18 24.73 -2.14
C PRO A 92 -3.05 25.56 -1.49
N GLU A 93 -3.29 26.85 -1.27
CA GLU A 93 -2.38 27.69 -0.50
C GLU A 93 -2.32 27.23 0.95
N VAL A 94 -1.10 27.02 1.44
CA VAL A 94 -0.83 26.69 2.84
C VAL A 94 -0.20 27.92 3.49
N LYS A 95 -0.74 28.34 4.63
CA LYS A 95 -0.21 29.47 5.41
C LYS A 95 0.93 29.00 6.32
N ASN A 96 1.92 29.87 6.55
CA ASN A 96 2.94 29.72 7.61
C ASN A 96 3.91 28.52 7.44
N ASP A 97 4.55 28.32 6.32
CA ASP A 97 5.58 27.29 6.07
C ASP A 97 5.26 25.91 6.69
N SER A 98 3.97 25.62 6.84
CA SER A 98 3.48 24.36 7.40
C SER A 98 3.25 23.34 6.28
N THR A 99 3.18 22.08 6.66
CA THR A 99 2.74 20.99 5.79
C THR A 99 1.40 20.46 6.31
N VAL A 100 0.42 20.34 5.46
CA VAL A 100 -0.91 19.82 5.79
C VAL A 100 -1.16 18.52 5.04
N VAL A 101 -1.66 17.50 5.75
CA VAL A 101 -2.07 16.25 5.16
C VAL A 101 -3.32 16.48 4.30
N VAL A 102 -3.28 15.99 3.07
CA VAL A 102 -4.39 16.00 2.11
C VAL A 102 -4.61 14.61 1.51
N SER A 103 -4.20 13.56 2.22
CA SER A 103 -4.36 12.17 1.79
C SER A 103 -5.83 11.76 1.75
N GLY A 104 -6.15 10.84 0.86
CA GLY A 104 -7.48 10.34 0.57
C GLY A 104 -7.93 10.73 -0.83
N SER A 105 -7.98 9.74 -1.70
CA SER A 105 -8.56 9.85 -3.02
C SER A 105 -9.36 8.59 -3.35
N TRP A 106 -10.43 8.76 -4.09
CA TRP A 106 -11.34 7.67 -4.46
C TRP A 106 -11.85 7.88 -5.87
N LEU A 107 -12.14 6.78 -6.53
CA LEU A 107 -12.73 6.77 -7.86
C LEU A 107 -14.09 6.06 -7.78
N THR A 108 -15.14 6.74 -8.23
CA THR A 108 -16.47 6.18 -8.44
C THR A 108 -16.81 6.24 -9.93
N ASP A 109 -17.91 5.62 -10.34
CA ASP A 109 -18.35 5.68 -11.73
C ASP A 109 -18.59 7.14 -12.21
N LYS A 110 -18.87 8.07 -11.29
CA LYS A 110 -19.26 9.46 -11.59
C LYS A 110 -18.21 10.50 -11.28
N ALA A 111 -17.34 10.23 -10.30
CA ALA A 111 -16.46 11.23 -9.74
C ALA A 111 -15.06 10.69 -9.42
N TYR A 112 -14.08 11.53 -9.66
CA TYR A 112 -12.82 11.50 -8.96
C TYR A 112 -12.96 12.33 -7.68
N VAL A 113 -12.67 11.74 -6.54
CA VAL A 113 -12.83 12.40 -5.23
C VAL A 113 -11.47 12.59 -4.59
N LYS A 114 -11.21 13.79 -4.07
CA LYS A 114 -9.93 14.13 -3.43
C LYS A 114 -10.13 14.93 -2.15
N SER A 115 -9.38 14.56 -1.10
CA SER A 115 -9.20 15.37 0.10
C SER A 115 -8.34 16.59 -0.21
N GLY A 116 -8.77 17.74 0.28
CA GLY A 116 -8.01 18.98 0.32
C GLY A 116 -7.82 19.45 1.75
N ILE A 117 -7.38 20.70 1.93
CA ILE A 117 -7.28 21.28 3.27
C ILE A 117 -8.68 21.50 3.83
N ALA A 118 -9.01 20.78 4.90
CA ALA A 118 -10.31 20.83 5.60
C ALA A 118 -11.51 20.72 4.66
N GLN A 119 -11.44 19.88 3.65
CA GLN A 119 -12.53 19.62 2.72
C GLN A 119 -12.35 18.30 1.97
N ILE A 120 -13.43 17.78 1.40
CA ILE A 120 -13.42 16.70 0.41
C ILE A 120 -14.19 17.22 -0.81
N VAL A 121 -13.65 17.01 -1.99
CA VAL A 121 -14.21 17.52 -3.25
C VAL A 121 -14.35 16.39 -4.24
N GLY A 122 -15.53 16.25 -4.84
CA GLY A 122 -15.77 15.40 -5.99
C GLY A 122 -15.67 16.22 -7.29
N TYR A 123 -14.91 15.68 -8.22
CA TYR A 123 -14.68 16.27 -9.53
C TYR A 123 -15.26 15.38 -10.63
N ASP A 124 -15.78 16.01 -11.67
CA ASP A 124 -16.13 15.33 -12.91
C ASP A 124 -14.88 14.61 -13.47
N ARG A 125 -15.03 13.36 -13.83
CA ARG A 125 -13.90 12.51 -14.22
C ARG A 125 -13.21 12.98 -15.50
N ASP A 126 -13.97 13.56 -16.44
CA ASP A 126 -13.48 13.95 -17.77
C ASP A 126 -13.01 15.40 -17.84
N LYS A 127 -13.68 16.28 -17.10
CA LYS A 127 -13.51 17.75 -17.20
C LYS A 127 -12.93 18.39 -15.95
N GLY A 128 -12.84 17.67 -14.83
CA GLY A 128 -12.35 18.19 -13.56
C GLY A 128 -13.24 19.27 -12.93
N GLY A 129 -14.45 19.49 -13.46
CA GLY A 129 -15.40 20.40 -12.85
C GLY A 129 -15.82 19.91 -11.47
N GLN A 130 -15.89 20.83 -10.49
CA GLN A 130 -16.36 20.46 -9.14
C GLN A 130 -17.85 20.06 -9.20
N LEU A 131 -18.14 18.80 -8.81
CA LEU A 131 -19.50 18.29 -8.71
C LEU A 131 -20.12 18.63 -7.35
N TRP A 132 -19.34 18.43 -6.29
CA TRP A 132 -19.75 18.69 -4.92
C TRP A 132 -18.54 18.96 -4.03
N LYS A 133 -18.80 19.51 -2.84
CA LYS A 133 -17.79 19.82 -1.82
C LYS A 133 -18.35 19.58 -0.42
N ILE A 134 -17.59 18.92 0.42
CA ILE A 134 -17.89 18.72 1.83
C ILE A 134 -16.87 19.50 2.64
N PRO A 135 -17.24 20.59 3.31
CA PRO A 135 -16.36 21.29 4.23
C PRO A 135 -16.18 20.51 5.52
N LEU A 136 -14.97 20.54 6.08
CA LEU A 136 -14.60 19.97 7.36
C LEU A 136 -14.05 21.07 8.29
N PRO A 137 -14.18 20.92 9.61
CA PRO A 137 -13.64 21.92 10.55
C PRO A 137 -12.11 21.92 10.60
N GLY A 138 -11.46 20.79 10.31
CA GLY A 138 -10.01 20.64 10.31
C GLY A 138 -9.51 19.67 9.25
N PRO A 139 -8.19 19.52 9.10
CA PRO A 139 -7.58 18.67 8.09
C PRO A 139 -7.93 17.19 8.27
N VAL A 140 -8.00 16.45 7.15
CA VAL A 140 -8.06 14.99 7.15
C VAL A 140 -6.70 14.46 7.60
N CYS A 141 -6.70 13.54 8.57
CA CYS A 141 -5.51 12.85 9.06
C CYS A 141 -5.26 11.54 8.32
N GLN A 142 -6.34 10.76 8.20
CA GLN A 142 -6.33 9.44 7.58
C GLN A 142 -7.62 9.24 6.78
N ALA A 143 -7.54 8.42 5.75
CA ALA A 143 -8.66 8.06 4.90
C ALA A 143 -8.59 6.57 4.58
N SER A 144 -9.73 5.87 4.69
CA SER A 144 -9.81 4.48 4.26
C SER A 144 -9.62 4.41 2.75
N ARG A 145 -8.75 3.51 2.30
CA ARG A 145 -8.64 3.17 0.88
C ARG A 145 -9.80 2.30 0.36
N HIS A 146 -10.55 1.72 1.28
CA HIS A 146 -11.68 0.85 0.97
C HIS A 146 -12.99 1.63 0.94
N VAL A 147 -13.86 1.19 0.05
CA VAL A 147 -15.20 1.76 -0.17
C VAL A 147 -16.20 0.62 -0.09
N THR A 148 -17.37 0.86 0.49
CA THR A 148 -18.46 -0.13 0.48
C THR A 148 -19.04 -0.29 -0.93
N ASP A 149 -19.76 -1.38 -1.19
CA ASP A 149 -20.42 -1.62 -2.49
C ASP A 149 -21.41 -0.50 -2.88
N ASP A 150 -21.91 0.24 -1.90
CA ASP A 150 -22.86 1.36 -2.07
C ASP A 150 -22.17 2.74 -1.92
N GLY A 151 -20.87 2.81 -2.22
CA GLY A 151 -20.12 4.07 -2.40
C GLY A 151 -19.79 4.82 -1.11
N LYS A 152 -19.68 4.16 0.04
CA LYS A 152 -19.34 4.82 1.31
C LYS A 152 -17.92 4.51 1.75
N THR A 153 -17.23 5.54 2.27
CA THR A 153 -15.90 5.42 2.87
C THR A 153 -15.83 6.15 4.21
N ALA A 154 -14.70 6.02 4.89
CA ALA A 154 -14.48 6.64 6.20
C ALA A 154 -13.20 7.46 6.24
N ILE A 155 -13.21 8.53 7.02
CA ILE A 155 -12.08 9.42 7.24
C ILE A 155 -11.92 9.74 8.73
N LEU A 156 -10.67 10.02 9.12
CA LEU A 156 -10.32 10.68 10.38
C LEU A 156 -9.89 12.12 10.09
N TYR A 157 -10.34 13.06 10.90
CA TYR A 157 -9.96 14.46 10.75
C TYR A 157 -9.87 15.19 12.09
N GLN A 158 -9.18 16.31 12.11
CA GLN A 158 -9.04 17.16 13.30
C GLN A 158 -10.31 18.00 13.53
N PRO A 159 -10.69 18.26 14.80
CA PRO A 159 -11.89 19.03 15.13
C PRO A 159 -11.80 20.53 14.76
N ALA A 160 -10.59 21.03 14.49
CA ALA A 160 -10.34 22.41 14.10
C ALA A 160 -9.08 22.52 13.22
N MET A 161 -8.93 23.67 12.56
CA MET A 161 -7.71 23.99 11.82
C MET A 161 -6.55 24.24 12.78
N PRO A 162 -5.34 23.67 12.50
CA PRO A 162 -4.13 23.98 13.24
C PRO A 162 -3.83 25.49 13.24
N THR A 163 -3.32 25.98 14.35
CA THR A 163 -2.85 27.36 14.51
C THR A 163 -1.39 27.37 14.95
N LYS A 164 -0.73 28.53 14.96
CA LYS A 164 0.64 28.64 15.47
C LYS A 164 0.72 28.32 16.99
N ALA A 165 -0.33 28.64 17.74
CA ALA A 165 -0.40 28.37 19.17
C ALA A 165 -0.78 26.90 19.47
N ASP A 166 -1.57 26.28 18.60
CA ASP A 166 -2.00 24.90 18.71
C ASP A 166 -1.82 24.22 17.34
N PRO A 167 -0.64 23.63 17.08
CA PRO A 167 -0.29 23.08 15.78
C PRO A 167 -0.97 21.74 15.45
N SER A 168 -1.67 21.13 16.42
CA SER A 168 -2.42 19.89 16.20
C SER A 168 -3.52 19.71 17.23
N HIS A 169 -4.75 19.51 16.77
CA HIS A 169 -5.90 19.23 17.63
C HIS A 169 -6.17 17.72 17.80
N GLY A 170 -5.29 16.86 17.27
CA GLY A 170 -5.47 15.41 17.28
C GLY A 170 -6.58 14.94 16.31
N CYS A 171 -6.53 13.66 15.95
CA CYS A 171 -7.41 13.05 14.96
C CYS A 171 -8.55 12.29 15.63
N SER A 172 -9.41 13.00 16.33
CA SER A 172 -10.49 12.43 17.15
C SER A 172 -11.83 12.30 16.45
N GLN A 173 -11.99 12.92 15.27
CA GLN A 173 -13.23 12.95 14.52
C GLN A 173 -13.27 11.83 13.47
N LEU A 174 -14.14 10.84 13.63
CA LEU A 174 -14.43 9.81 12.64
C LEU A 174 -15.69 10.19 11.86
N ALA A 175 -15.62 10.21 10.53
CA ALA A 175 -16.80 10.42 9.70
C ALA A 175 -16.93 9.36 8.59
N VAL A 176 -18.16 9.11 8.19
CA VAL A 176 -18.51 8.37 6.97
C VAL A 176 -18.98 9.34 5.90
N ILE A 177 -18.45 9.15 4.71
CA ILE A 177 -18.72 9.93 3.52
C ILE A 177 -19.42 9.03 2.50
N ASP A 178 -20.51 9.52 1.94
CA ASP A 178 -21.16 8.97 0.76
C ASP A 178 -20.52 9.67 -0.46
N LEU A 179 -19.72 8.93 -1.21
CA LEU A 179 -18.93 9.46 -2.33
C LEU A 179 -19.81 9.80 -3.54
N ASP A 180 -20.90 9.05 -3.75
CA ASP A 180 -21.80 9.28 -4.86
C ASP A 180 -22.74 10.46 -4.62
N ALA A 181 -23.25 10.58 -3.39
CA ALA A 181 -24.11 11.69 -2.99
C ALA A 181 -23.33 12.95 -2.61
N GLY A 182 -22.01 12.88 -2.41
CA GLY A 182 -21.20 14.00 -1.94
C GLY A 182 -21.61 14.50 -0.57
N LYS A 183 -21.90 13.60 0.37
CA LYS A 183 -22.43 13.95 1.69
C LYS A 183 -21.64 13.28 2.82
N LYS A 184 -21.40 14.04 3.87
CA LYS A 184 -20.98 13.49 5.17
C LYS A 184 -22.23 12.96 5.89
N LEU A 185 -22.29 11.64 6.10
CA LEU A 185 -23.47 10.98 6.69
C LEU A 185 -23.54 11.23 8.20
N TRP A 186 -22.40 11.08 8.89
CA TRP A 186 -22.30 11.31 10.33
C TRP A 186 -20.84 11.60 10.74
N THR A 187 -20.68 12.11 11.95
CA THR A 187 -19.40 12.23 12.67
C THR A 187 -19.54 11.65 14.04
N LYS A 188 -18.54 10.87 14.48
CA LYS A 188 -18.46 10.25 15.81
C LYS A 188 -17.08 10.48 16.43
N THR A 189 -17.07 10.50 17.76
CA THR A 189 -15.86 10.44 18.58
C THR A 189 -15.95 9.24 19.50
N VAL A 190 -14.80 8.74 19.96
CA VAL A 190 -14.72 7.64 20.93
C VAL A 190 -13.96 8.12 22.14
N LYS A 191 -14.39 7.68 23.31
CA LYS A 191 -13.73 7.97 24.58
C LYS A 191 -13.30 6.67 25.26
N THR A 192 -12.23 6.76 26.04
CA THR A 192 -11.88 5.78 27.06
C THR A 192 -11.85 6.48 28.40
N GLY A 193 -12.79 6.15 29.28
CA GLY A 193 -13.11 7.01 30.44
C GLY A 193 -13.62 8.38 29.97
N ASP A 194 -12.98 9.45 30.44
CA ASP A 194 -13.31 10.83 30.06
C ASP A 194 -12.48 11.35 28.88
N ASP A 195 -11.42 10.65 28.49
CA ASP A 195 -10.47 11.10 27.49
C ASP A 195 -10.91 10.73 26.07
N LEU A 196 -10.82 11.70 25.16
CA LEU A 196 -11.02 11.47 23.71
C LEU A 196 -9.85 10.69 23.15
N ILE A 197 -10.16 9.67 22.33
CA ILE A 197 -9.16 8.91 21.62
C ILE A 197 -8.82 9.62 20.30
N ASN A 198 -7.53 9.82 20.06
CA ASN A 198 -6.99 10.15 18.75
C ASN A 198 -6.65 8.86 18.02
N PHE A 199 -7.16 8.71 16.80
CA PHE A 199 -6.95 7.53 15.98
C PHE A 199 -5.90 7.78 14.91
N ASP A 200 -5.13 6.73 14.58
CA ASP A 200 -4.07 6.76 13.58
C ASP A 200 -4.39 5.89 12.36
N ASN A 201 -5.41 5.05 12.47
CA ASN A 201 -5.83 4.14 11.42
C ASN A 201 -7.36 4.14 11.27
N VAL A 202 -7.83 4.13 10.03
CA VAL A 202 -9.25 3.97 9.69
C VAL A 202 -9.37 3.06 8.46
N THR A 203 -10.32 2.13 8.51
CA THR A 203 -10.61 1.23 7.41
C THR A 203 -12.09 0.89 7.30
N VAL A 204 -12.48 0.38 6.13
CA VAL A 204 -13.84 -0.11 5.84
C VAL A 204 -13.75 -1.58 5.40
N SER A 205 -14.59 -2.43 5.97
CA SER A 205 -14.78 -3.83 5.55
C SER A 205 -16.26 -4.17 5.51
N GLY A 206 -16.79 -4.47 4.32
CA GLY A 206 -18.23 -4.62 4.10
C GLY A 206 -18.99 -3.37 4.55
N LYS A 207 -19.83 -3.51 5.58
CA LYS A 207 -20.59 -2.39 6.19
C LYS A 207 -20.04 -1.95 7.55
N THR A 208 -18.79 -2.26 7.84
CA THR A 208 -18.13 -1.92 9.11
C THR A 208 -17.00 -0.93 8.87
N VAL A 209 -16.99 0.10 9.69
CA VAL A 209 -15.92 1.11 9.80
C VAL A 209 -15.15 0.84 11.06
N ALA A 210 -13.86 0.56 10.97
CA ALA A 210 -12.99 0.30 12.11
C ALA A 210 -11.86 1.33 12.20
N VAL A 211 -11.53 1.71 13.44
CA VAL A 211 -10.48 2.68 13.77
C VAL A 211 -9.59 2.13 14.87
N GLY A 212 -8.29 2.42 14.79
CA GLY A 212 -7.32 1.96 15.77
C GLY A 212 -6.29 3.02 16.14
N SER A 213 -5.67 2.82 17.29
CA SER A 213 -4.58 3.65 17.82
C SER A 213 -3.87 2.92 18.97
N THR A 214 -2.85 3.57 19.53
CA THR A 214 -2.17 3.09 20.75
C THR A 214 -3.08 3.10 21.99
N SER A 215 -4.22 3.79 21.94
CA SER A 215 -5.24 3.84 23.01
C SER A 215 -6.38 2.83 22.78
N GLY A 216 -6.26 1.98 21.78
CA GLY A 216 -7.23 0.94 21.45
C GLY A 216 -8.06 1.24 20.20
N GLY A 217 -8.88 0.28 19.82
CA GLY A 217 -9.69 0.32 18.61
C GLY A 217 -11.18 0.32 18.87
N ALA A 218 -11.94 0.88 17.91
CA ALA A 218 -13.39 0.90 17.93
C ALA A 218 -13.95 0.58 16.54
N ALA A 219 -15.22 0.19 16.47
CA ALA A 219 -15.89 0.06 15.20
C ALA A 219 -17.36 0.47 15.28
N PHE A 220 -17.83 0.91 14.12
CA PHE A 220 -19.21 1.32 13.87
C PHE A 220 -19.71 0.63 12.60
N ASP A 221 -20.99 0.41 12.49
CA ASP A 221 -21.55 0.17 11.17
C ASP A 221 -21.62 1.47 10.35
N VAL A 222 -21.82 1.36 9.05
CA VAL A 222 -21.90 2.54 8.15
C VAL A 222 -23.08 3.46 8.46
N SER A 223 -24.07 3.01 9.27
CA SER A 223 -25.17 3.85 9.76
C SER A 223 -24.79 4.65 11.01
N GLY A 224 -23.63 4.39 11.60
CA GLY A 224 -23.12 5.06 12.80
C GLY A 224 -23.48 4.38 14.11
N LYS A 225 -23.98 3.15 14.10
CA LYS A 225 -24.18 2.33 15.31
C LYS A 225 -22.84 1.81 15.80
N LEU A 226 -22.51 2.03 17.06
CA LEU A 226 -21.33 1.48 17.72
C LEU A 226 -21.44 -0.06 17.78
N LEU A 227 -20.40 -0.75 17.32
CA LEU A 227 -20.28 -2.21 17.38
C LEU A 227 -19.40 -2.64 18.56
N TRP A 228 -18.23 -2.03 18.73
CA TRP A 228 -17.35 -2.20 19.88
C TRP A 228 -16.49 -0.95 20.10
N SER A 229 -15.96 -0.83 21.31
CA SER A 229 -15.03 0.23 21.71
C SER A 229 -14.04 -0.31 22.75
N PRO A 230 -12.89 0.35 22.95
CA PRO A 230 -11.91 -0.06 23.96
C PRO A 230 -12.51 0.01 25.35
N LYS A 231 -12.05 -0.88 26.22
CA LYS A 231 -12.41 -0.87 27.66
C LYS A 231 -11.18 -0.55 28.48
N PRO A 232 -11.29 0.28 29.53
CA PRO A 232 -10.14 0.63 30.38
C PRO A 232 -9.46 -0.56 31.05
N THR A 233 -10.17 -1.69 31.17
CA THR A 233 -9.67 -2.93 31.77
C THR A 233 -8.98 -3.86 30.81
N ASP A 234 -8.98 -3.54 29.51
CA ASP A 234 -8.35 -4.40 28.51
C ASP A 234 -6.83 -4.38 28.66
N THR A 235 -6.22 -5.55 28.75
CA THR A 235 -4.75 -5.73 28.76
C THR A 235 -4.15 -5.76 27.37
N CYS A 236 -5.01 -5.88 26.36
CA CYS A 236 -4.68 -5.82 24.95
C CYS A 236 -5.40 -4.63 24.29
N TYR A 237 -4.79 -4.08 23.25
CA TYR A 237 -5.45 -3.04 22.45
C TYR A 237 -5.29 -3.29 20.96
N ASP A 238 -6.28 -2.86 20.18
CA ASP A 238 -6.22 -2.95 18.72
C ASP A 238 -5.49 -1.70 18.19
N ALA A 239 -4.25 -1.90 17.76
CA ALA A 239 -3.42 -0.82 17.22
C ALA A 239 -3.97 -0.30 15.87
N GLY A 240 -4.70 -1.16 15.16
CA GLY A 240 -5.37 -0.80 13.91
C GLY A 240 -5.96 -2.02 13.23
N TYR A 241 -6.59 -1.76 12.09
CA TYR A 241 -7.30 -2.78 11.32
C TYR A 241 -6.96 -2.67 9.84
N GLY A 242 -6.91 -3.82 9.16
CA GLY A 242 -6.98 -3.94 7.72
C GLY A 242 -8.39 -4.27 7.27
N GLY A 243 -8.86 -3.62 6.21
CA GLY A 243 -10.21 -3.74 5.68
C GLY A 243 -10.31 -4.39 4.30
N GLY A 244 -11.35 -4.04 3.56
CA GLY A 244 -11.68 -4.64 2.28
C GLY A 244 -12.55 -5.90 2.45
N GLU A 245 -12.15 -7.03 1.84
CA GLU A 245 -12.95 -8.26 1.85
C GLU A 245 -13.09 -8.88 3.25
N LYS A 246 -12.07 -8.79 4.07
CA LYS A 246 -12.05 -9.24 5.47
C LYS A 246 -11.72 -8.08 6.38
N LEU A 247 -12.02 -8.23 7.66
CA LEU A 247 -11.54 -7.32 8.70
C LEU A 247 -10.48 -8.05 9.51
N VAL A 248 -9.30 -7.47 9.57
CA VAL A 248 -8.14 -8.03 10.27
C VAL A 248 -7.64 -7.02 11.29
N ALA A 249 -7.57 -7.40 12.55
CA ALA A 249 -7.03 -6.58 13.62
C ALA A 249 -5.54 -6.88 13.83
N VAL A 250 -4.74 -5.83 14.04
CA VAL A 250 -3.41 -5.89 14.63
C VAL A 250 -3.56 -5.56 16.10
N ARG A 251 -3.54 -6.59 16.95
CA ARG A 251 -3.77 -6.47 18.38
C ARG A 251 -2.48 -6.62 19.14
N LYS A 252 -2.19 -5.70 20.06
CA LYS A 252 -1.01 -5.75 20.94
C LYS A 252 -1.44 -6.18 22.33
N CYS A 253 -0.83 -7.24 22.85
CA CYS A 253 -1.08 -7.80 24.18
C CYS A 253 0.17 -7.81 25.03
N GLY A 254 0.00 -7.78 26.37
CA GLY A 254 1.10 -7.86 27.34
C GLY A 254 1.55 -6.50 27.86
N THR A 255 2.53 -6.53 28.77
CA THR A 255 3.14 -5.34 29.37
C THR A 255 4.06 -4.63 28.37
N TYR A 256 4.48 -3.41 28.69
CA TYR A 256 5.29 -2.57 27.78
C TYR A 256 6.55 -3.31 27.26
N ASP A 257 7.23 -4.05 28.13
CA ASP A 257 8.49 -4.73 27.81
C ASP A 257 8.30 -6.15 27.22
N GLN A 258 7.06 -6.64 27.17
CA GLN A 258 6.74 -8.02 26.73
C GLN A 258 5.51 -8.03 25.82
N ARG A 259 5.41 -7.02 24.96
CA ARG A 259 4.29 -6.94 24.02
C ARG A 259 4.44 -7.97 22.92
N GLN A 260 3.33 -8.66 22.65
CA GLN A 260 3.21 -9.59 21.55
C GLN A 260 2.11 -9.13 20.59
N LEU A 261 2.40 -9.21 19.30
CA LEU A 261 1.43 -8.91 18.23
C LEU A 261 0.59 -10.15 17.92
N HIS A 262 -0.71 -9.93 17.87
CA HIS A 262 -1.71 -10.90 17.43
C HIS A 262 -2.38 -10.38 16.16
N ILE A 263 -2.31 -11.13 15.09
CA ILE A 263 -3.01 -10.86 13.84
C ILE A 263 -4.30 -11.66 13.87
N GLN A 264 -5.43 -10.96 13.98
CA GLN A 264 -6.74 -11.59 14.15
C GLN A 264 -7.65 -11.30 12.97
N THR A 265 -8.07 -12.33 12.24
CA THR A 265 -9.24 -12.19 11.35
C THR A 265 -10.47 -12.17 12.22
N ILE A 266 -11.29 -11.13 12.11
CA ILE A 266 -12.46 -10.93 12.96
C ILE A 266 -13.74 -10.82 12.15
N ASP A 267 -14.85 -11.21 12.73
CA ASP A 267 -16.17 -10.97 12.17
C ASP A 267 -16.48 -9.47 12.21
N PRO A 268 -16.73 -8.82 11.08
CA PRO A 268 -16.85 -7.36 11.02
C PRO A 268 -18.11 -6.83 11.74
N LYS A 269 -19.13 -7.67 12.00
CA LYS A 269 -20.37 -7.23 12.67
C LYS A 269 -20.27 -7.34 14.18
N SER A 270 -19.57 -8.34 14.69
CA SER A 270 -19.54 -8.67 16.13
C SER A 270 -18.18 -8.44 16.78
N GLY A 271 -17.11 -8.23 16.01
CA GLY A 271 -15.74 -8.18 16.52
C GLY A 271 -15.22 -9.54 17.03
N LYS A 272 -15.97 -10.61 16.83
CA LYS A 272 -15.54 -11.95 17.25
C LYS A 272 -14.35 -12.42 16.44
N VAL A 273 -13.33 -12.95 17.12
CA VAL A 273 -12.17 -13.57 16.50
C VAL A 273 -12.59 -14.84 15.77
N ILE A 274 -12.28 -14.91 14.47
CA ILE A 274 -12.46 -16.07 13.61
C ILE A 274 -11.20 -16.92 13.66
N SER A 275 -10.03 -16.29 13.53
CA SER A 275 -8.74 -16.93 13.57
C SER A 275 -7.66 -15.99 14.09
N GLU A 276 -6.59 -16.53 14.62
CA GLU A 276 -5.48 -15.76 15.19
C GLU A 276 -4.13 -16.36 14.81
N TYR A 277 -3.20 -15.50 14.47
CA TYR A 277 -1.78 -15.80 14.37
C TYR A 277 -1.01 -14.90 15.33
N LYS A 278 -0.20 -15.51 16.20
CA LYS A 278 0.72 -14.78 17.08
C LYS A 278 2.05 -14.61 16.35
N MET A 279 2.45 -13.34 16.19
CA MET A 279 3.75 -13.01 15.63
C MET A 279 4.86 -13.49 16.59
N ALA A 280 6.06 -13.73 16.07
CA ALA A 280 7.20 -14.04 16.91
C ALA A 280 7.51 -12.90 17.89
N GLU A 281 8.08 -13.25 19.04
CA GLU A 281 8.58 -12.27 20.00
C GLU A 281 9.63 -11.36 19.36
N GLY A 282 9.66 -10.10 19.74
CA GLY A 282 10.56 -9.07 19.18
C GLY A 282 10.04 -8.39 17.93
N ILE A 283 8.92 -8.81 17.35
CA ILE A 283 8.24 -8.07 16.29
C ILE A 283 7.28 -7.08 16.95
N GLU A 284 7.61 -5.79 16.88
CA GLU A 284 6.85 -4.75 17.57
C GLU A 284 5.75 -4.14 16.71
N TYR A 285 5.91 -4.19 15.39
CA TYR A 285 5.00 -3.56 14.42
C TYR A 285 4.72 -4.50 13.27
N ALA A 286 3.49 -4.43 12.76
CA ALA A 286 3.06 -5.18 11.60
C ALA A 286 2.06 -4.36 10.78
N SER A 287 2.13 -4.46 9.48
CA SER A 287 1.22 -3.82 8.53
C SER A 287 0.41 -4.87 7.79
N ILE A 288 -0.87 -4.60 7.59
CA ILE A 288 -1.75 -5.45 6.80
C ILE A 288 -1.63 -5.03 5.33
N VAL A 289 -1.03 -5.88 4.53
CA VAL A 289 -0.85 -5.69 3.09
C VAL A 289 -2.12 -6.05 2.32
N SER A 290 -2.72 -7.17 2.69
CA SER A 290 -3.96 -7.69 2.12
C SER A 290 -4.71 -8.48 3.18
N THR A 291 -6.03 -8.44 3.13
CA THR A 291 -6.88 -9.19 4.05
C THR A 291 -7.42 -10.48 3.46
N ASN A 292 -7.39 -10.65 2.12
CA ASN A 292 -7.78 -11.89 1.45
C ASN A 292 -7.10 -12.03 0.07
N PRO A 293 -6.08 -12.91 -0.09
CA PRO A 293 -5.42 -13.70 0.96
C PRO A 293 -4.76 -12.81 2.01
N LEU A 294 -4.68 -13.28 3.26
CA LEU A 294 -4.07 -12.50 4.34
C LEU A 294 -2.55 -12.50 4.19
N VAL A 295 -2.02 -11.30 3.98
CA VAL A 295 -0.58 -11.01 3.94
C VAL A 295 -0.25 -9.88 4.90
N VAL A 296 0.72 -10.13 5.76
CA VAL A 296 1.17 -9.18 6.78
C VAL A 296 2.65 -8.90 6.55
N ALA A 297 3.04 -7.62 6.57
CA ALA A 297 4.42 -7.19 6.49
C ALA A 297 4.95 -6.82 7.88
N ALA A 298 6.20 -7.13 8.16
CA ALA A 298 6.87 -6.73 9.39
C ALA A 298 8.37 -6.60 9.20
N ASP A 299 9.01 -5.83 10.08
CA ASP A 299 10.45 -5.88 10.26
C ASP A 299 10.81 -6.98 11.27
N VAL A 300 11.66 -7.90 10.88
CA VAL A 300 12.09 -9.03 11.71
C VAL A 300 13.55 -8.87 12.10
N GLY A 301 13.80 -8.71 13.38
CA GLY A 301 15.15 -8.58 13.92
C GLY A 301 15.80 -7.24 13.61
N ASP A 302 15.01 -6.18 13.43
CA ASP A 302 15.46 -4.82 13.13
C ASP A 302 16.40 -4.76 11.91
N SER A 303 16.03 -5.56 10.88
CA SER A 303 16.85 -5.74 9.69
C SER A 303 16.46 -4.84 8.51
N ALA A 304 15.33 -4.11 8.62
CA ALA A 304 14.89 -3.14 7.62
C ALA A 304 15.61 -1.79 7.80
N GLY A 305 16.94 -1.79 7.71
CA GLY A 305 17.78 -0.60 7.91
C GLY A 305 17.67 0.47 6.81
N ASP A 306 16.89 0.23 5.77
CA ASP A 306 16.67 1.11 4.61
C ASP A 306 15.51 2.10 4.78
N GLY A 307 14.83 2.08 5.93
CA GLY A 307 13.65 2.92 6.20
C GLY A 307 12.36 2.43 5.53
N SER A 308 12.35 1.24 4.90
CA SER A 308 11.13 0.63 4.32
C SER A 308 10.13 0.17 5.38
N GLY A 309 10.60 -0.07 6.62
CA GLY A 309 9.81 -0.63 7.71
C GLY A 309 9.46 -2.10 7.55
N ILE A 310 10.06 -2.79 6.57
CA ILE A 310 9.75 -4.18 6.21
C ILE A 310 11.03 -4.96 5.92
N SER A 311 11.11 -6.18 6.42
CA SER A 311 12.09 -7.17 5.98
C SER A 311 11.42 -8.46 5.49
N ASP A 312 10.18 -8.70 5.90
CA ASP A 312 9.48 -9.96 5.68
C ASP A 312 7.98 -9.79 5.49
N PHE A 313 7.40 -10.73 4.73
CA PHE A 313 5.97 -10.91 4.59
C PHE A 313 5.53 -12.27 5.11
N PHE A 314 4.38 -12.30 5.78
CA PHE A 314 3.77 -13.48 6.35
C PHE A 314 2.45 -13.76 5.63
N SER A 315 2.38 -14.89 4.90
CA SER A 315 1.14 -15.40 4.34
C SER A 315 0.44 -16.26 5.39
N ILE A 316 -0.78 -15.88 5.77
CA ILE A 316 -1.53 -16.49 6.87
C ILE A 316 -2.87 -17.00 6.35
N ASP A 317 -3.30 -18.18 6.80
CA ASP A 317 -4.61 -18.70 6.48
C ASP A 317 -5.69 -18.00 7.33
N ASN A 318 -6.62 -17.29 6.69
CA ASN A 318 -7.68 -16.52 7.35
C ASN A 318 -8.63 -17.35 8.21
N LYS A 319 -8.78 -18.66 7.94
CA LYS A 319 -9.75 -19.50 8.63
C LYS A 319 -9.15 -20.14 9.86
N THR A 320 -7.86 -20.50 9.78
CA THR A 320 -7.19 -21.27 10.82
C THR A 320 -6.19 -20.46 11.62
N GLY A 321 -5.78 -19.28 11.14
CA GLY A 321 -4.71 -18.48 11.71
C GLY A 321 -3.31 -19.10 11.55
N LYS A 322 -3.16 -20.17 10.77
CA LYS A 322 -1.87 -20.81 10.57
C LYS A 322 -1.02 -20.05 9.56
N LEU A 323 0.25 -19.90 9.86
CA LEU A 323 1.23 -19.42 8.89
C LEU A 323 1.30 -20.42 7.72
N ARG A 324 1.09 -19.92 6.51
CA ARG A 324 1.32 -20.68 5.27
C ARG A 324 2.80 -20.64 4.91
N THR A 325 3.37 -19.44 4.88
CA THR A 325 4.80 -19.25 4.64
C THR A 325 5.24 -17.85 5.08
N ARG A 326 6.55 -17.70 5.27
CA ARG A 326 7.25 -16.43 5.42
C ARG A 326 8.07 -16.17 4.16
N ILE A 327 8.02 -14.95 3.65
CA ILE A 327 8.75 -14.48 2.49
C ILE A 327 9.74 -13.43 3.00
N SER A 328 11.04 -13.69 2.86
CA SER A 328 12.05 -12.68 3.11
C SER A 328 12.17 -11.77 1.88
N ALA A 329 12.06 -10.48 2.09
CA ALA A 329 12.13 -9.46 1.06
C ALA A 329 12.95 -8.27 1.58
N PRO A 330 14.29 -8.41 1.65
CA PRO A 330 15.14 -7.35 2.16
C PRO A 330 15.04 -6.09 1.29
N GLY A 331 15.02 -4.92 1.94
CA GLY A 331 14.84 -3.64 1.29
C GLY A 331 15.94 -3.28 0.29
N GLU A 332 17.16 -3.81 0.47
CA GLU A 332 18.24 -3.65 -0.53
C GLU A 332 17.92 -4.30 -1.90
N GLN A 333 16.91 -5.16 -1.97
CA GLN A 333 16.52 -5.88 -3.19
C GLN A 333 15.12 -5.50 -3.69
N PHE A 334 14.23 -5.06 -2.79
CA PHE A 334 12.83 -4.83 -3.10
C PHE A 334 12.34 -3.49 -2.56
N ALA A 335 11.79 -2.66 -3.44
CA ALA A 335 11.40 -1.29 -3.15
C ALA A 335 10.00 -1.14 -2.50
N ALA A 336 9.41 -2.21 -1.96
CA ALA A 336 8.14 -2.14 -1.24
C ALA A 336 8.31 -1.45 0.11
N ARG A 337 7.31 -0.63 0.50
CA ARG A 337 7.33 0.13 1.74
C ARG A 337 6.04 -0.01 2.50
N CYS A 338 6.14 -0.10 3.83
CA CYS A 338 5.02 0.05 4.76
C CYS A 338 5.36 1.14 5.77
N GLU A 339 4.86 2.33 5.56
CA GLU A 339 5.20 3.49 6.37
C GLU A 339 4.34 3.61 7.62
N GLY A 340 5.01 3.91 8.72
CA GLY A 340 4.38 4.35 9.95
C GLY A 340 3.92 3.22 10.85
N ILE A 341 4.37 3.31 12.08
CA ILE A 341 4.14 2.37 13.19
C ILE A 341 2.65 2.18 13.50
N THR A 342 1.83 3.21 13.26
CA THR A 342 0.40 3.23 13.56
C THR A 342 -0.49 3.20 12.32
N ARG A 343 0.10 3.23 11.12
CA ARG A 343 -0.62 3.19 9.84
C ARG A 343 -0.71 1.77 9.31
N ILE A 344 -1.59 0.99 9.89
CA ILE A 344 -1.66 -0.47 9.70
C ILE A 344 -1.87 -0.91 8.23
N GLU A 345 -2.47 -0.10 7.39
CA GLU A 345 -2.68 -0.41 5.96
C GLU A 345 -1.86 0.47 5.00
N TYR A 346 -0.80 1.07 5.47
CA TYR A 346 -0.03 2.00 4.65
C TYR A 346 1.17 1.32 3.98
N CYS A 347 0.90 0.26 3.21
CA CYS A 347 1.87 -0.39 2.35
C CYS A 347 1.67 0.05 0.90
N ASN A 348 2.72 0.52 0.27
CA ASN A 348 2.72 1.03 -1.10
C ASN A 348 3.65 0.20 -2.00
N LEU A 349 3.51 0.37 -3.30
CA LEU A 349 4.35 -0.23 -4.33
C LEU A 349 4.30 -1.77 -4.35
N LEU A 350 3.20 -2.35 -3.90
CA LEU A 350 3.00 -3.79 -3.91
C LEU A 350 1.54 -4.14 -4.18
N ALA A 351 1.31 -5.38 -4.59
CA ALA A 351 -0.04 -5.92 -4.78
C ALA A 351 -0.09 -7.39 -4.38
N VAL A 352 -1.28 -7.85 -4.00
CA VAL A 352 -1.54 -9.24 -3.64
C VAL A 352 -2.75 -9.75 -4.43
N GLY A 353 -2.59 -10.88 -5.09
CA GLY A 353 -3.63 -11.58 -5.86
C GLY A 353 -3.08 -12.83 -6.52
N ASN A 354 -3.93 -13.68 -7.09
CA ASN A 354 -3.53 -14.95 -7.71
C ASN A 354 -2.69 -15.85 -6.78
N ASP A 355 -2.94 -15.79 -5.47
CA ASP A 355 -2.12 -16.42 -4.43
C ASP A 355 -0.63 -16.04 -4.51
N ARG A 356 -0.35 -14.79 -4.93
CA ARG A 356 0.99 -14.21 -5.09
C ARG A 356 1.09 -12.84 -4.45
N LEU A 357 2.30 -12.50 -4.01
CA LEU A 357 2.73 -11.15 -3.64
C LEU A 357 3.59 -10.61 -4.78
N TYR A 358 3.24 -9.46 -5.33
CA TYR A 358 3.95 -8.76 -6.38
C TYR A 358 4.74 -7.60 -5.79
N LEU A 359 6.06 -7.58 -6.00
CA LEU A 359 6.99 -6.58 -5.50
C LEU A 359 7.82 -5.99 -6.63
N PRO A 360 8.12 -4.69 -6.62
CA PRO A 360 9.17 -4.13 -7.46
C PRO A 360 10.54 -4.46 -6.86
N THR A 361 11.52 -4.73 -7.71
CA THR A 361 12.93 -4.74 -7.30
C THR A 361 13.40 -3.32 -7.02
N GLU A 362 14.50 -3.16 -6.28
CA GLU A 362 15.19 -1.89 -6.22
C GLU A 362 15.71 -1.49 -7.60
N GLU A 363 15.86 -0.18 -7.80
CA GLU A 363 16.37 0.38 -9.05
C GLU A 363 17.83 0.00 -9.27
N HIS A 364 18.16 -0.39 -10.48
CA HIS A 364 19.51 -0.68 -10.92
C HIS A 364 19.83 0.03 -12.25
N ASP A 365 21.07 -0.02 -12.69
CA ASP A 365 21.51 0.61 -13.94
C ASP A 365 20.83 -0.08 -15.14
N GLY A 366 20.27 0.73 -16.04
CA GLY A 366 19.74 0.30 -17.33
C GLY A 366 20.83 0.20 -18.41
N THR A 367 20.42 0.05 -19.66
CA THR A 367 21.35 -0.09 -20.79
C THR A 367 21.85 1.25 -21.35
N GLY A 368 21.11 2.35 -21.07
CA GLY A 368 21.49 3.70 -21.48
C GLY A 368 22.41 4.39 -20.48
N GLU A 369 23.16 5.40 -20.92
CA GLU A 369 23.97 6.23 -20.04
C GLU A 369 23.03 6.99 -19.08
N TYR A 370 23.26 6.86 -17.76
CA TYR A 370 22.40 7.39 -16.67
C TYR A 370 20.97 6.85 -16.64
N SER A 371 20.70 5.70 -17.29
CA SER A 371 19.41 5.05 -17.28
C SER A 371 19.25 4.20 -16.01
N ARG A 372 18.11 4.37 -15.33
CA ARG A 372 17.70 3.53 -14.19
C ARG A 372 16.50 2.72 -14.61
N THR A 373 16.39 1.49 -14.11
CA THR A 373 15.28 0.58 -14.37
C THR A 373 15.08 -0.36 -13.19
N ASN A 374 13.95 -1.06 -13.18
CA ASN A 374 13.65 -2.14 -12.24
C ASN A 374 12.63 -3.11 -12.85
N GLU A 375 12.25 -4.13 -12.09
CA GLU A 375 11.25 -5.11 -12.49
C GLU A 375 10.21 -5.36 -11.40
N ILE A 376 9.03 -5.85 -11.80
CA ILE A 376 8.09 -6.49 -10.88
C ILE A 376 8.33 -7.99 -10.91
N VAL A 377 8.51 -8.57 -9.73
CA VAL A 377 8.60 -10.01 -9.48
C VAL A 377 7.44 -10.48 -8.63
N ALA A 378 7.19 -11.79 -8.58
CA ALA A 378 6.15 -12.36 -7.75
C ALA A 378 6.67 -13.48 -6.86
N PHE A 379 6.11 -13.56 -5.66
CA PHE A 379 6.33 -14.63 -4.70
C PHE A 379 5.04 -15.43 -4.50
N ASP A 380 5.13 -16.73 -4.55
CA ASP A 380 4.02 -17.64 -4.28
C ASP A 380 3.70 -17.64 -2.78
N LEU A 381 2.46 -17.40 -2.41
CA LEU A 381 2.02 -17.26 -1.01
C LEU A 381 1.90 -18.60 -0.27
N THR A 382 2.05 -19.73 -0.95
CA THR A 382 2.05 -21.06 -0.34
C THR A 382 3.46 -21.53 -0.04
N THR A 383 4.39 -21.29 -0.96
CA THR A 383 5.75 -21.78 -0.88
C THR A 383 6.77 -20.77 -0.38
N GLY A 384 6.43 -19.47 -0.44
CA GLY A 384 7.34 -18.36 -0.14
C GLY A 384 8.42 -18.11 -1.19
N LYS A 385 8.40 -18.86 -2.29
CA LYS A 385 9.44 -18.78 -3.32
C LYS A 385 9.06 -17.78 -4.41
N GLN A 386 10.05 -17.11 -4.95
CA GLN A 386 9.89 -16.31 -6.15
C GLN A 386 9.51 -17.21 -7.33
N THR A 387 8.55 -16.78 -8.14
CA THR A 387 8.00 -17.61 -9.25
C THR A 387 8.93 -17.68 -10.46
N GLY A 388 10.00 -16.90 -10.49
CA GLY A 388 10.94 -16.82 -11.62
C GLY A 388 10.46 -15.98 -12.80
N GLN A 389 9.21 -15.49 -12.76
CA GLN A 389 8.66 -14.57 -13.76
C GLN A 389 8.95 -13.14 -13.34
N ARG A 390 9.14 -12.27 -14.34
CA ARG A 390 9.43 -10.84 -14.13
C ARG A 390 8.78 -10.00 -15.22
N ALA A 391 8.40 -8.78 -14.86
CA ALA A 391 7.91 -7.76 -15.78
C ALA A 391 8.87 -6.57 -15.74
N ASP A 392 9.69 -6.44 -16.78
CA ASP A 392 10.71 -5.40 -16.87
C ASP A 392 10.08 -4.03 -17.15
N ALA A 393 10.54 -2.98 -16.47
CA ALA A 393 10.06 -1.63 -16.72
C ALA A 393 10.44 -1.15 -18.14
N GLY A 394 11.55 -1.64 -18.68
CA GLY A 394 12.15 -1.16 -19.92
C GLY A 394 13.10 0.01 -19.66
N ASP A 395 13.94 0.29 -20.64
CA ASP A 395 15.05 1.21 -20.48
C ASP A 395 14.61 2.63 -20.11
N GLY A 396 15.16 3.13 -19.00
CA GLY A 396 14.87 4.44 -18.43
C GLY A 396 13.54 4.54 -17.68
N TYR A 397 12.68 3.51 -17.70
CA TYR A 397 11.48 3.47 -16.87
C TYR A 397 11.74 2.74 -15.55
N THR A 398 10.99 3.14 -14.51
CA THR A 398 10.79 2.31 -13.32
C THR A 398 9.34 1.91 -13.20
N ILE A 399 9.05 0.70 -12.68
CA ILE A 399 7.72 0.12 -12.63
C ILE A 399 7.31 -0.23 -11.21
N SER A 400 6.06 0.07 -10.86
CA SER A 400 5.48 -0.26 -9.56
C SER A 400 4.06 -0.79 -9.68
N PRO A 401 3.68 -1.80 -8.87
CA PRO A 401 2.32 -2.28 -8.78
C PRO A 401 1.35 -1.20 -8.29
N LEU A 402 0.13 -1.15 -8.84
CA LEU A 402 -0.97 -0.31 -8.34
C LEU A 402 -2.06 -1.16 -7.70
N ARG A 403 -2.59 -2.13 -8.43
CA ARG A 403 -3.69 -3.00 -7.97
C ARG A 403 -3.83 -4.24 -8.85
N MET A 404 -4.57 -5.20 -8.33
CA MET A 404 -5.06 -6.31 -9.17
C MET A 404 -6.28 -5.86 -9.99
N ASP A 405 -6.45 -6.48 -11.15
CA ASP A 405 -7.61 -6.40 -12.02
C ASP A 405 -7.97 -7.79 -12.52
N GLY A 406 -8.85 -8.48 -11.79
CA GLY A 406 -9.04 -9.92 -11.97
C GLY A 406 -7.73 -10.68 -11.78
N GLY A 407 -7.34 -11.48 -12.76
CA GLY A 407 -6.06 -12.18 -12.76
C GLY A 407 -4.85 -11.35 -13.20
N ASN A 408 -5.05 -10.09 -13.61
CA ASN A 408 -3.97 -9.23 -14.10
C ASN A 408 -3.51 -8.24 -13.02
N LEU A 409 -2.26 -7.80 -13.11
CA LEU A 409 -1.71 -6.74 -12.30
C LEU A 409 -1.69 -5.44 -13.10
N ILE A 410 -2.30 -4.38 -12.60
CA ILE A 410 -2.15 -3.03 -13.13
C ILE A 410 -0.92 -2.38 -12.47
N ALA A 411 -0.04 -1.85 -13.30
CA ALA A 411 1.20 -1.22 -12.86
C ALA A 411 1.40 0.14 -13.55
N TYR A 412 2.07 1.03 -12.83
CA TYR A 412 2.52 2.32 -13.35
C TYR A 412 4.00 2.25 -13.68
N LYS A 413 4.36 2.75 -14.87
CA LYS A 413 5.74 2.99 -15.28
C LYS A 413 6.04 4.47 -15.19
N ARG A 414 6.93 4.84 -14.27
CA ARG A 414 7.44 6.19 -14.14
C ARG A 414 8.41 6.47 -15.29
N PRO A 415 8.26 7.59 -16.01
CA PRO A 415 9.00 7.84 -17.22
C PRO A 415 10.41 8.37 -16.98
N PRO A 416 11.32 8.16 -17.95
CA PRO A 416 12.54 8.96 -18.08
C PRO A 416 12.21 10.40 -18.50
N TYR A 417 13.25 11.21 -18.65
CA TYR A 417 13.11 12.65 -18.92
C TYR A 417 12.49 13.02 -20.28
N ASP A 418 12.48 12.10 -21.24
CA ASP A 418 12.04 12.32 -22.63
C ASP A 418 10.75 11.60 -23.02
N LYS A 419 10.08 10.94 -22.06
CA LYS A 419 8.86 10.15 -22.31
C LYS A 419 7.78 10.47 -21.29
N GLY A 420 6.55 10.06 -21.57
CA GLY A 420 5.44 10.09 -20.63
C GLY A 420 5.35 8.79 -19.85
N GLY A 421 4.74 8.85 -18.67
CA GLY A 421 4.46 7.67 -17.86
C GLY A 421 3.41 6.77 -18.49
N GLN A 422 3.41 5.51 -18.10
CA GLN A 422 2.53 4.50 -18.70
C GLN A 422 1.78 3.73 -17.63
N ILE A 423 0.54 3.36 -17.93
CA ILE A 423 -0.18 2.29 -17.24
C ILE A 423 -0.11 1.04 -18.11
N VAL A 424 0.27 -0.06 -17.49
CA VAL A 424 0.33 -1.37 -18.15
C VAL A 424 -0.50 -2.39 -17.36
N SER A 425 -1.16 -3.29 -18.09
CA SER A 425 -1.71 -4.53 -17.54
C SER A 425 -0.70 -5.63 -17.74
N ILE A 426 -0.35 -6.33 -16.67
CA ILE A 426 0.57 -7.46 -16.66
C ILE A 426 -0.26 -8.72 -16.44
N ASP A 427 -0.25 -9.62 -17.40
CA ASP A 427 -0.94 -10.91 -17.30
C ASP A 427 -0.35 -11.75 -16.15
N GLY A 428 -1.20 -12.17 -15.21
CA GLY A 428 -0.75 -12.84 -14.00
C GLY A 428 -0.14 -14.23 -14.22
N GLY A 429 -0.36 -14.83 -15.39
CA GLY A 429 0.22 -16.13 -15.78
C GLY A 429 1.55 -15.99 -16.52
N SER A 430 1.56 -15.22 -17.61
CA SER A 430 2.70 -15.09 -18.54
C SER A 430 3.63 -13.92 -18.23
N PHE A 431 3.21 -12.95 -17.43
CA PHE A 431 3.86 -11.65 -17.18
C PHE A 431 4.00 -10.78 -18.45
N LYS A 432 3.26 -11.12 -19.49
CA LYS A 432 3.18 -10.27 -20.68
C LYS A 432 2.51 -8.96 -20.35
N GLN A 433 3.15 -7.87 -20.76
CA GLN A 433 2.63 -6.52 -20.56
C GLN A 433 1.77 -6.07 -21.74
N THR A 434 0.69 -5.37 -21.44
CA THR A 434 -0.17 -4.69 -22.40
C THR A 434 -0.32 -3.23 -21.96
N LYS A 435 0.06 -2.28 -22.82
CA LYS A 435 -0.07 -0.85 -22.53
C LYS A 435 -1.54 -0.45 -22.56
N LEU A 436 -2.00 0.17 -21.47
CA LEU A 436 -3.36 0.67 -21.33
C LEU A 436 -3.44 2.19 -21.49
N LEU A 437 -2.38 2.92 -21.12
CA LEU A 437 -2.32 4.36 -21.19
C LEU A 437 -0.87 4.82 -21.29
N GLU A 438 -0.61 5.92 -22.04
CA GLU A 438 0.67 6.60 -22.10
C GLU A 438 0.46 8.12 -22.04
N ASN A 439 1.02 8.76 -21.02
CA ASN A 439 0.90 10.20 -20.83
C ASN A 439 1.69 11.00 -21.87
N PRO A 440 1.30 12.25 -22.17
CA PRO A 440 2.06 13.11 -23.07
C PRO A 440 3.50 13.36 -22.55
N ALA A 441 4.47 13.31 -23.45
CA ALA A 441 5.89 13.52 -23.15
C ALA A 441 6.33 14.99 -23.13
N SER A 442 5.40 15.95 -23.18
CA SER A 442 5.76 17.38 -23.13
C SER A 442 6.30 17.75 -21.75
N ASP A 443 7.28 18.67 -21.72
CA ASP A 443 7.94 19.11 -20.48
C ASP A 443 6.95 19.52 -19.39
N GLN A 444 5.92 20.30 -19.74
CA GLN A 444 4.92 20.76 -18.77
C GLN A 444 4.12 19.61 -18.12
N VAL A 445 3.78 18.58 -18.88
CA VAL A 445 3.05 17.41 -18.34
C VAL A 445 3.97 16.55 -17.52
N ARG A 446 5.16 16.31 -18.02
CA ARG A 446 6.17 15.49 -17.35
C ARG A 446 6.61 16.08 -16.01
N ASP A 447 6.82 17.41 -15.92
CA ASP A 447 7.18 18.06 -14.66
C ASP A 447 6.10 17.88 -13.59
N VAL A 448 4.83 17.94 -13.96
CA VAL A 448 3.71 17.63 -13.05
C VAL A 448 3.72 16.16 -12.66
N GLU A 449 3.82 15.25 -13.63
CA GLU A 449 3.81 13.81 -13.42
C GLU A 449 4.98 13.36 -12.52
N THR A 450 6.20 13.80 -12.83
CA THR A 450 7.40 13.40 -12.06
C THR A 450 7.48 14.02 -10.67
N SER A 451 6.74 15.14 -10.43
CA SER A 451 6.58 15.72 -9.09
C SER A 451 5.74 14.86 -8.15
N MET A 452 5.04 13.86 -8.69
CA MET A 452 4.19 12.92 -7.95
C MET A 452 4.86 11.54 -7.94
N SER A 453 5.77 11.31 -6.97
CA SER A 453 6.39 9.98 -6.80
C SER A 453 5.35 8.96 -6.32
N PRO A 454 5.33 7.74 -6.87
CA PRO A 454 4.44 6.67 -6.39
C PRO A 454 4.57 6.35 -4.90
N GLU A 455 5.71 6.63 -4.29
CA GLU A 455 5.95 6.43 -2.86
C GLU A 455 5.16 7.41 -1.99
N TYR A 456 4.98 8.66 -2.46
CA TYR A 456 4.43 9.78 -1.68
C TYR A 456 3.19 10.42 -2.32
N SER A 457 2.56 9.71 -3.27
CA SER A 457 1.38 10.19 -3.99
C SER A 457 0.36 9.08 -4.14
N GLU A 458 -0.87 9.44 -4.38
CA GLU A 458 -1.96 8.49 -4.62
C GLU A 458 -2.20 8.37 -6.12
N PHE A 459 -2.21 7.14 -6.61
CA PHE A 459 -2.47 6.80 -8.01
C PHE A 459 -3.72 5.94 -8.09
N LEU A 460 -4.70 6.39 -8.86
CA LEU A 460 -5.90 5.63 -9.15
C LEU A 460 -6.04 5.46 -10.66
N TYR A 461 -6.27 4.25 -11.10
CA TYR A 461 -6.53 3.93 -12.50
C TYR A 461 -7.82 3.12 -12.64
N GLY A 462 -8.67 3.53 -13.56
CA GLY A 462 -9.90 2.83 -13.92
C GLY A 462 -10.54 3.39 -15.17
N ASP A 463 -11.10 2.50 -15.99
CA ASP A 463 -11.83 2.84 -17.22
C ASP A 463 -11.01 3.72 -18.19
N GLY A 464 -9.73 3.43 -18.36
CA GLY A 464 -8.83 4.17 -19.25
C GLY A 464 -8.39 5.53 -18.73
N GLN A 465 -8.60 5.84 -17.44
CA GLN A 465 -8.24 7.12 -16.83
C GLN A 465 -7.29 6.92 -15.64
N LEU A 466 -6.23 7.72 -15.59
CA LEU A 466 -5.25 7.77 -14.52
C LEU A 466 -5.41 9.10 -13.75
N TYR A 467 -5.51 8.99 -12.43
CA TYR A 467 -5.52 10.13 -11.52
C TYR A 467 -4.34 10.04 -10.56
N MET A 468 -3.55 11.10 -10.52
CA MET A 468 -2.38 11.22 -9.65
C MET A 468 -2.62 12.39 -8.71
N SER A 469 -2.32 12.22 -7.41
CA SER A 469 -2.53 13.29 -6.45
C SER A 469 -1.55 13.28 -5.28
N LYS A 470 -1.24 14.46 -4.77
CA LYS A 470 -0.36 14.65 -3.61
C LYS A 470 -1.08 14.25 -2.31
N VAL A 471 -0.32 13.71 -1.36
CA VAL A 471 -0.79 13.43 0.01
C VAL A 471 -0.46 14.54 1.01
N TYR A 472 0.38 15.48 0.60
CA TYR A 472 0.75 16.66 1.39
C TYR A 472 0.60 17.94 0.56
N ALA A 473 0.14 19.00 1.20
CA ALA A 473 0.20 20.36 0.70
C ALA A 473 1.16 21.19 1.57
N SER A 474 2.08 21.92 0.94
CA SER A 474 3.06 22.77 1.65
C SER A 474 3.29 24.08 0.90
N ASN A 475 3.78 25.10 1.61
CA ASN A 475 4.11 26.39 1.02
C ASN A 475 5.55 26.45 0.43
N ARG A 476 6.27 25.32 0.41
CA ARG A 476 7.68 25.27 -0.03
C ARG A 476 7.88 25.59 -1.51
N SER A 477 6.81 25.69 -2.25
CA SER A 477 6.81 25.88 -3.72
C SER A 477 6.44 27.30 -4.17
N ALA A 478 6.31 28.25 -3.28
CA ALA A 478 5.96 29.66 -3.61
C ALA A 478 7.05 30.38 -4.45
N GLY A 479 7.62 29.74 -5.44
CA GLY A 479 8.68 30.30 -6.30
C GLY A 479 9.01 29.51 -7.55
N ARG A 480 8.38 28.39 -7.76
CA ARG A 480 8.53 27.55 -8.97
C ARG A 480 7.15 27.19 -9.48
N ASP A 481 7.04 26.99 -10.75
CA ASP A 481 5.89 26.61 -11.57
C ASP A 481 4.60 26.17 -10.83
N LYS A 482 3.46 26.33 -11.49
CA LYS A 482 2.13 25.98 -10.95
C LYS A 482 2.13 24.57 -10.36
N GLU A 483 2.00 24.46 -9.04
CA GLU A 483 1.82 23.16 -8.38
C GLU A 483 0.36 22.71 -8.43
N TYR A 484 0.18 21.40 -8.56
CA TYR A 484 -1.14 20.78 -8.62
C TYR A 484 -1.35 19.80 -7.48
N LEU A 485 -2.54 19.83 -6.89
CA LEU A 485 -3.01 18.85 -5.91
C LEU A 485 -3.30 17.51 -6.59
N ALA A 486 -3.88 17.56 -7.78
CA ALA A 486 -4.20 16.39 -8.57
C ALA A 486 -4.17 16.68 -10.07
N VAL A 487 -3.90 15.66 -10.86
CA VAL A 487 -3.99 15.66 -12.32
C VAL A 487 -4.70 14.41 -12.79
N GLY A 488 -5.57 14.57 -13.79
CA GLY A 488 -6.25 13.48 -14.49
C GLY A 488 -5.74 13.33 -15.92
N PHE A 489 -5.50 12.11 -16.34
CA PHE A 489 -5.15 11.70 -17.70
C PHE A 489 -6.16 10.69 -18.22
N GLY A 490 -6.41 10.67 -19.53
CA GLY A 490 -7.31 9.67 -20.10
C GLY A 490 -7.07 9.47 -21.58
N THR A 491 -7.33 8.23 -22.02
CA THR A 491 -7.43 7.88 -23.44
C THR A 491 -8.79 8.35 -23.94
N SER A 492 -8.83 8.92 -25.14
CA SER A 492 -10.07 9.43 -25.76
C SER A 492 -11.01 8.33 -26.22
#